data_fa6c9c071675b94463f9eeed4c56d475
#
_entry.id   fa6c9c071675b94463f9eeed4c56d475
#
_cell.length_a   1.000
_cell.length_b   1.000
_cell.length_c   1.000
_cell.angle_alpha   90.00
_cell.angle_beta   90.00
_cell.angle_gamma   90.00
#
_symmetry.space_group_name_H-M   'P 1'
#
loop_
_entity.id
_entity.type
_entity.pdbx_description
1 polymer ?
#
loop_
_entity_poly.entity_id
_entity_poly.type
_entity_poly.pdbx_seq_one_letter_code
_entity_poly.pdbx_strand_id
1 'polypeptide(L)'
;MNNWTWNISWFSDPVFLGHYPKEGLEKFKEYLPEITEADMQLIHQPLDFMGQNIYNGYYVRQGADGEPEFVDREPGFPKTACNWPVTPKAFYYGIKFLTERYPLPLYITENGMSCHDNVSFDGRVHDNDRITFLDSYIGAMQRAYDEGADIRGYFLWTFLDNFEWSEGYRERFGMIYVDFMTQRRIVKDSAFWYQDVIGTNGGNLSMNQTTKEILFLDPVCTHNIWGGTRLREDFHYLVEGDDLGECWGISAHPNGDGTLRDCGFRGMKLSEL
;
A
#
# COMPACT_ATOMS: atom_id res chain seq x y z
N MET A 1 -17.10 19.57 4.46
CA MET A 1 -18.16 18.86 3.71
C MET A 1 -17.77 17.39 3.67
N ASN A 2 -18.14 16.62 4.70
CA ASN A 2 -17.74 15.23 4.87
C ASN A 2 -18.78 14.32 4.24
N ASN A 3 -18.83 14.33 2.90
CA ASN A 3 -19.85 13.56 2.24
C ASN A 3 -19.23 12.67 1.17
N TRP A 4 -19.42 11.36 1.35
CA TRP A 4 -19.00 10.35 0.38
C TRP A 4 -19.57 10.59 -1.03
N THR A 5 -20.78 11.18 -1.15
CA THR A 5 -21.41 11.50 -2.43
C THR A 5 -20.68 12.55 -3.22
N TRP A 6 -19.87 13.40 -2.55
CA TRP A 6 -19.03 14.38 -3.22
C TRP A 6 -17.77 13.78 -3.83
N ASN A 7 -17.42 12.56 -3.45
CA ASN A 7 -16.26 11.86 -3.96
C ASN A 7 -16.58 11.02 -5.20
N ILE A 8 -16.18 9.75 -5.18
CA ILE A 8 -16.27 8.86 -6.34
C ILE A 8 -17.70 8.71 -6.85
N SER A 9 -18.66 8.41 -6.00
CA SER A 9 -20.03 8.11 -6.46
C SER A 9 -20.73 9.31 -7.08
N TRP A 10 -20.43 10.53 -6.63
CA TRP A 10 -20.99 11.73 -7.24
C TRP A 10 -20.61 11.89 -8.73
N PHE A 11 -19.36 11.56 -9.07
CA PHE A 11 -18.86 11.64 -10.44
C PHE A 11 -19.05 10.36 -11.24
N SER A 12 -18.95 9.22 -10.57
CA SER A 12 -18.96 7.92 -11.25
C SER A 12 -20.35 7.38 -11.49
N ASP A 13 -21.31 7.59 -10.57
CA ASP A 13 -22.68 7.08 -10.74
C ASP A 13 -23.34 7.58 -12.04
N PRO A 14 -23.31 8.89 -12.38
CA PRO A 14 -23.90 9.35 -13.62
C PRO A 14 -23.26 8.74 -14.86
N VAL A 15 -21.95 8.48 -14.81
CA VAL A 15 -21.21 7.88 -15.93
C VAL A 15 -21.52 6.40 -16.07
N PHE A 16 -21.47 5.64 -14.98
CA PHE A 16 -21.55 4.18 -15.01
C PHE A 16 -22.97 3.64 -14.80
N LEU A 17 -23.82 4.38 -14.06
CA LEU A 17 -25.18 3.96 -13.71
C LEU A 17 -26.28 4.78 -14.39
N GLY A 18 -25.93 5.90 -15.04
CA GLY A 18 -26.87 6.76 -15.72
C GLY A 18 -27.73 7.64 -14.82
N HIS A 19 -27.35 7.81 -13.57
CA HIS A 19 -28.04 8.69 -12.61
C HIS A 19 -27.13 9.17 -11.50
N TYR A 20 -27.35 10.36 -11.00
CA TYR A 20 -26.68 10.84 -9.79
C TYR A 20 -27.20 10.15 -8.53
N PRO A 21 -26.38 10.02 -7.45
CA PRO A 21 -26.83 9.53 -6.15
C PRO A 21 -27.96 10.39 -5.58
N LYS A 22 -29.06 9.78 -5.15
CA LYS A 22 -30.25 10.49 -4.64
C LYS A 22 -29.93 11.39 -3.43
N GLU A 23 -29.10 10.88 -2.52
CA GLU A 23 -28.68 11.60 -1.32
C GLU A 23 -27.88 12.86 -1.69
N GLY A 24 -27.06 12.76 -2.73
CA GLY A 24 -26.28 13.90 -3.25
C GLY A 24 -27.16 14.95 -3.90
N LEU A 25 -28.14 14.51 -4.71
CA LEU A 25 -29.10 15.41 -5.33
C LEU A 25 -29.90 16.19 -4.28
N GLU A 26 -30.37 15.53 -3.22
CA GLU A 26 -31.11 16.20 -2.14
C GLU A 26 -30.22 17.15 -1.34
N LYS A 27 -29.01 16.72 -1.01
CA LYS A 27 -28.06 17.52 -0.21
C LYS A 27 -27.58 18.77 -0.94
N PHE A 28 -27.39 18.70 -2.23
CA PHE A 28 -26.83 19.77 -3.04
C PHE A 28 -27.85 20.53 -3.88
N LYS A 29 -29.14 20.21 -3.74
CA LYS A 29 -30.22 20.76 -4.61
C LYS A 29 -30.19 22.27 -4.82
N GLU A 30 -29.79 23.03 -3.79
CA GLU A 30 -29.74 24.51 -3.87
C GLU A 30 -28.56 25.02 -4.75
N TYR A 31 -27.59 24.16 -5.02
CA TYR A 31 -26.37 24.50 -5.77
C TYR A 31 -26.33 23.85 -7.15
N LEU A 32 -27.26 22.92 -7.43
CA LEU A 32 -27.25 22.19 -8.69
C LEU A 32 -27.94 22.96 -9.79
N PRO A 33 -27.37 22.95 -11.01
CA PRO A 33 -28.11 23.37 -12.19
C PRO A 33 -29.24 22.38 -12.48
N GLU A 34 -30.14 22.72 -13.39
CA GLU A 34 -31.06 21.76 -13.96
C GLU A 34 -30.27 20.66 -14.68
N ILE A 35 -30.48 19.42 -14.28
CA ILE A 35 -29.88 18.24 -14.92
C ILE A 35 -30.96 17.61 -15.80
N THR A 36 -30.78 17.75 -17.11
CA THR A 36 -31.75 17.28 -18.09
C THR A 36 -31.53 15.82 -18.49
N GLU A 37 -32.56 15.19 -19.08
CA GLU A 37 -32.41 13.88 -19.67
C GLU A 37 -31.37 13.85 -20.81
N ALA A 38 -31.26 14.94 -21.56
CA ALA A 38 -30.25 15.09 -22.61
C ALA A 38 -28.82 15.11 -22.04
N ASP A 39 -28.61 15.74 -20.88
CA ASP A 39 -27.31 15.71 -20.19
C ASP A 39 -26.98 14.27 -19.78
N MET A 40 -27.93 13.54 -19.21
CA MET A 40 -27.72 12.16 -18.80
C MET A 40 -27.46 11.23 -19.99
N GLN A 41 -28.14 11.42 -21.11
CA GLN A 41 -27.86 10.69 -22.34
C GLN A 41 -26.46 10.96 -22.89
N LEU A 42 -25.94 12.18 -22.69
CA LEU A 42 -24.58 12.53 -23.09
C LEU A 42 -23.53 11.92 -22.14
N ILE A 43 -23.80 11.93 -20.83
CA ILE A 43 -22.87 11.46 -19.80
C ILE A 43 -22.80 9.92 -19.78
N HIS A 44 -23.93 9.25 -19.81
CA HIS A 44 -24.04 7.80 -19.70
C HIS A 44 -23.89 7.14 -21.07
N GLN A 45 -22.65 6.87 -21.45
CA GLN A 45 -22.32 6.16 -22.68
C GLN A 45 -21.84 4.73 -22.37
N PRO A 46 -22.00 3.77 -23.30
CA PRO A 46 -21.41 2.44 -23.13
C PRO A 46 -19.89 2.50 -22.97
N LEU A 47 -19.38 1.82 -21.94
CA LEU A 47 -17.96 1.76 -21.61
C LEU A 47 -17.50 0.31 -21.51
N ASP A 48 -16.25 0.04 -21.88
CA ASP A 48 -15.67 -1.30 -21.87
C ASP A 48 -15.03 -1.63 -20.52
N PHE A 49 -14.56 -0.64 -19.78
CA PHE A 49 -13.90 -0.79 -18.48
C PHE A 49 -13.96 0.50 -17.65
N MET A 50 -13.61 0.38 -16.39
CA MET A 50 -13.41 1.50 -15.47
C MET A 50 -11.93 1.61 -15.11
N GLY A 51 -11.33 2.79 -15.26
CA GLY A 51 -9.99 3.12 -14.82
C GLY A 51 -10.03 3.97 -13.56
N GLN A 52 -9.22 3.63 -12.55
CA GLN A 52 -9.15 4.38 -11.28
C GLN A 52 -7.73 4.56 -10.79
N ASN A 53 -7.40 5.81 -10.42
CA ASN A 53 -6.19 6.16 -9.69
C ASN A 53 -6.48 6.05 -8.20
N ILE A 54 -5.80 5.14 -7.50
CA ILE A 54 -6.06 4.90 -6.08
C ILE A 54 -4.74 4.87 -5.32
N TYR A 55 -4.51 5.80 -4.42
CA TYR A 55 -3.26 5.91 -3.66
C TYR A 55 -3.42 5.67 -2.17
N ASN A 56 -4.42 6.27 -1.56
CA ASN A 56 -4.61 6.22 -0.11
C ASN A 56 -6.08 6.43 0.28
N GLY A 57 -6.38 6.27 1.56
CA GLY A 57 -7.69 6.51 2.13
C GLY A 57 -7.60 7.07 3.55
N TYR A 58 -8.76 7.38 4.09
CA TYR A 58 -8.91 7.94 5.43
C TYR A 58 -9.62 6.96 6.35
N TYR A 59 -9.29 7.02 7.65
CA TYR A 59 -10.08 6.36 8.66
C TYR A 59 -11.28 7.23 9.01
N VAL A 60 -12.45 6.61 9.03
CA VAL A 60 -13.70 7.24 9.40
C VAL A 60 -14.43 6.38 10.41
N ARG A 61 -15.19 7.02 11.30
CA ARG A 61 -16.13 6.37 12.19
C ARG A 61 -17.50 7.02 12.05
N GLN A 62 -18.52 6.37 12.54
CA GLN A 62 -19.83 6.99 12.66
C GLN A 62 -19.80 8.02 13.78
N GLY A 63 -20.09 9.27 13.48
CA GLY A 63 -20.26 10.35 14.44
C GLY A 63 -21.54 10.21 15.24
N ALA A 64 -21.68 11.03 16.28
CA ALA A 64 -22.86 11.02 17.15
C ALA A 64 -24.16 11.43 16.43
N ASP A 65 -24.05 12.17 15.35
CA ASP A 65 -25.13 12.60 14.44
C ASP A 65 -25.44 11.60 13.32
N GLY A 66 -24.70 10.45 13.30
CA GLY A 66 -24.82 9.44 12.26
C GLY A 66 -24.00 9.72 10.99
N GLU A 67 -23.38 10.89 10.88
CA GLU A 67 -22.52 11.26 9.75
C GLU A 67 -21.09 10.71 9.91
N PRO A 68 -20.33 10.50 8.81
CA PRO A 68 -18.93 10.08 8.89
C PRO A 68 -18.04 11.15 9.54
N GLU A 69 -17.32 10.75 10.58
CA GLU A 69 -16.31 11.56 11.25
C GLU A 69 -14.91 11.04 10.91
N PHE A 70 -14.00 11.94 10.49
CA PHE A 70 -12.60 11.56 10.27
C PHE A 70 -11.92 11.26 11.60
N VAL A 71 -11.14 10.17 11.60
CA VAL A 71 -10.35 9.77 12.76
C VAL A 71 -8.89 10.14 12.49
N ASP A 72 -8.30 10.87 13.42
CA ASP A 72 -6.86 11.15 13.37
C ASP A 72 -6.04 9.85 13.45
N ARG A 73 -4.94 9.84 12.75
CA ARG A 73 -4.03 8.72 12.79
C ARG A 73 -3.11 8.82 14.00
N GLU A 74 -2.71 7.68 14.49
CA GLU A 74 -1.73 7.56 15.56
C GLU A 74 -0.41 8.23 15.20
N PRO A 75 0.31 8.82 16.18
CA PRO A 75 1.67 9.31 15.97
C PRO A 75 2.57 8.20 15.40
N GLY A 76 3.35 8.52 14.38
CA GLY A 76 4.23 7.54 13.73
C GLY A 76 3.54 6.69 12.64
N PHE A 77 2.29 6.95 12.31
CA PHE A 77 1.62 6.27 11.22
C PHE A 77 2.44 6.37 9.91
N PRO A 78 2.64 5.26 9.15
CA PRO A 78 3.46 5.24 7.95
C PRO A 78 2.98 6.21 6.88
N LYS A 79 3.92 6.96 6.32
CA LYS A 79 3.66 7.96 5.27
C LYS A 79 4.71 7.89 4.17
N THR A 80 4.30 8.30 2.98
CA THR A 80 5.17 8.53 1.84
C THR A 80 5.98 9.83 2.02
N ALA A 81 6.96 10.11 1.16
CA ALA A 81 7.73 11.34 1.21
C ALA A 81 6.85 12.60 1.06
N CYS A 82 5.79 12.54 0.27
CA CYS A 82 4.81 13.62 0.15
C CYS A 82 3.72 13.62 1.25
N ASN A 83 3.97 12.95 2.38
CA ASN A 83 3.06 12.86 3.55
C ASN A 83 1.72 12.15 3.31
N TRP A 84 1.56 11.43 2.24
CA TRP A 84 0.39 10.59 2.07
C TRP A 84 0.46 9.36 2.97
N PRO A 85 -0.64 8.97 3.62
CA PRO A 85 -0.63 7.79 4.47
C PRO A 85 -0.54 6.50 3.67
N VAL A 86 0.16 5.53 4.20
CA VAL A 86 0.22 4.17 3.64
C VAL A 86 -0.97 3.38 4.17
N THR A 87 -1.96 3.10 3.32
CA THR A 87 -3.25 2.52 3.71
C THR A 87 -3.71 1.39 2.78
N PRO A 88 -3.00 0.25 2.73
CA PRO A 88 -3.37 -0.86 1.83
C PRO A 88 -4.77 -1.43 2.11
N LYS A 89 -5.27 -1.37 3.35
CA LYS A 89 -6.66 -1.74 3.67
C LYS A 89 -7.68 -0.83 2.98
N ALA A 90 -7.41 0.48 2.91
CA ALA A 90 -8.31 1.40 2.21
C ALA A 90 -8.30 1.13 0.70
N PHE A 91 -7.16 0.76 0.14
CA PHE A 91 -7.03 0.33 -1.25
C PHE A 91 -7.87 -0.92 -1.53
N TYR A 92 -7.76 -1.95 -0.70
CA TYR A 92 -8.58 -3.15 -0.79
C TYR A 92 -10.08 -2.84 -0.76
N TYR A 93 -10.55 -2.09 0.23
CA TYR A 93 -11.97 -1.75 0.35
C TYR A 93 -12.45 -0.81 -0.77
N GLY A 94 -11.58 0.08 -1.25
CA GLY A 94 -11.87 0.90 -2.41
C GLY A 94 -12.14 0.06 -3.66
N ILE A 95 -11.31 -0.93 -3.93
CA ILE A 95 -11.50 -1.89 -5.02
C ILE A 95 -12.82 -2.65 -4.86
N LYS A 96 -13.09 -3.22 -3.68
CA LYS A 96 -14.33 -3.93 -3.39
C LYS A 96 -15.55 -3.05 -3.64
N PHE A 97 -15.54 -1.83 -3.11
CA PHE A 97 -16.62 -0.86 -3.32
C PHE A 97 -16.87 -0.59 -4.82
N LEU A 98 -15.81 -0.35 -5.58
CA LEU A 98 -15.93 -0.03 -7.01
C LEU A 98 -16.47 -1.21 -7.81
N THR A 99 -15.95 -2.40 -7.60
CA THR A 99 -16.34 -3.60 -8.36
C THR A 99 -17.72 -4.13 -7.96
N GLU A 100 -18.17 -3.89 -6.74
CA GLU A 100 -19.53 -4.21 -6.28
C GLU A 100 -20.58 -3.20 -6.78
N ARG A 101 -20.17 -1.92 -6.93
CA ARG A 101 -21.07 -0.85 -7.34
C ARG A 101 -21.21 -0.74 -8.85
N TYR A 102 -20.13 -0.90 -9.60
CA TYR A 102 -20.07 -0.68 -11.03
C TYR A 102 -19.82 -2.00 -11.79
N PRO A 103 -20.72 -2.42 -12.70
CA PRO A 103 -20.65 -3.72 -13.38
C PRO A 103 -19.67 -3.70 -14.58
N LEU A 104 -18.45 -3.22 -14.36
CA LEU A 104 -17.41 -3.09 -15.37
C LEU A 104 -16.07 -3.63 -14.85
N PRO A 105 -15.22 -4.19 -15.73
CA PRO A 105 -13.87 -4.54 -15.37
C PRO A 105 -13.10 -3.32 -14.82
N LEU A 106 -12.36 -3.50 -13.74
CA LEU A 106 -11.55 -2.47 -13.11
C LEU A 106 -10.09 -2.57 -13.57
N TYR A 107 -9.52 -1.44 -13.98
CA TYR A 107 -8.09 -1.24 -14.12
C TYR A 107 -7.62 -0.22 -13.08
N ILE A 108 -6.62 -0.58 -12.28
CA ILE A 108 -5.92 0.40 -11.45
C ILE A 108 -4.95 1.14 -12.35
N THR A 109 -5.35 2.35 -12.74
CA THR A 109 -4.61 3.15 -13.71
C THR A 109 -3.43 3.90 -13.10
N GLU A 110 -3.46 4.12 -11.78
CA GLU A 110 -2.32 4.60 -11.02
C GLU A 110 -2.36 4.11 -9.57
N ASN A 111 -1.21 3.65 -9.10
CA ASN A 111 -0.88 3.47 -7.69
C ASN A 111 0.64 3.50 -7.53
N GLY A 112 1.13 4.09 -6.46
CA GLY A 112 2.56 4.24 -6.21
C GLY A 112 2.84 5.14 -5.01
N MET A 113 4.11 5.35 -4.71
CA MET A 113 4.53 6.24 -3.63
C MET A 113 5.75 7.07 -4.00
N SER A 114 5.83 8.27 -3.46
CA SER A 114 7.07 9.04 -3.44
C SER A 114 7.99 8.57 -2.32
N CYS A 115 9.29 8.54 -2.61
CA CYS A 115 10.35 8.21 -1.68
C CYS A 115 11.45 9.27 -1.68
N HIS A 116 12.23 9.33 -0.59
CA HIS A 116 13.47 10.11 -0.51
C HIS A 116 14.63 9.34 -1.14
N ASP A 117 14.55 9.12 -2.44
CA ASP A 117 15.52 8.32 -3.17
C ASP A 117 16.85 9.04 -3.35
N ASN A 118 17.94 8.35 -3.06
CA ASN A 118 19.31 8.83 -3.21
C ASN A 118 20.16 7.78 -3.90
N VAL A 119 21.17 8.24 -4.63
CA VAL A 119 22.19 7.35 -5.19
C VAL A 119 23.18 6.97 -4.09
N SER A 120 23.28 5.68 -3.81
CA SER A 120 24.20 5.12 -2.82
C SER A 120 25.64 5.06 -3.34
N PHE A 121 26.61 4.77 -2.45
CA PHE A 121 28.05 4.68 -2.82
C PHE A 121 28.36 3.63 -3.87
N ASP A 122 27.54 2.59 -3.99
CA ASP A 122 27.65 1.56 -5.04
C ASP A 122 27.08 2.01 -6.39
N GLY A 123 26.55 3.23 -6.47
CA GLY A 123 25.93 3.80 -7.66
C GLY A 123 24.49 3.35 -7.93
N ARG A 124 23.87 2.63 -7.01
CA ARG A 124 22.48 2.15 -7.09
C ARG A 124 21.54 3.04 -6.27
N VAL A 125 20.24 2.83 -6.44
CA VAL A 125 19.18 3.44 -5.62
C VAL A 125 18.39 2.32 -4.95
N HIS A 126 18.52 2.25 -3.62
CA HIS A 126 17.90 1.25 -2.76
C HIS A 126 16.61 1.82 -2.17
N ASP A 127 15.49 1.55 -2.80
CA ASP A 127 14.17 2.08 -2.45
C ASP A 127 13.27 1.01 -1.80
N ASN A 128 13.76 0.38 -0.74
CA ASN A 128 13.07 -0.69 -0.02
C ASN A 128 11.68 -0.27 0.49
N ASP A 129 11.50 0.99 0.87
CA ASP A 129 10.21 1.50 1.30
C ASP A 129 9.17 1.39 0.18
N ARG A 130 9.57 1.67 -1.08
CA ARG A 130 8.69 1.50 -2.23
C ARG A 130 8.37 0.02 -2.49
N ILE A 131 9.34 -0.88 -2.33
CA ILE A 131 9.10 -2.32 -2.44
C ILE A 131 8.05 -2.76 -1.41
N THR A 132 8.23 -2.38 -0.14
CA THR A 132 7.29 -2.70 0.94
C THR A 132 5.89 -2.15 0.68
N PHE A 133 5.81 -0.91 0.20
CA PHE A 133 4.55 -0.31 -0.20
C PHE A 133 3.87 -1.11 -1.31
N LEU A 134 4.58 -1.37 -2.41
CA LEU A 134 4.04 -2.09 -3.56
C LEU A 134 3.61 -3.51 -3.20
N ASP A 135 4.41 -4.22 -2.41
CA ASP A 135 4.07 -5.56 -1.92
C ASP A 135 2.73 -5.56 -1.16
N SER A 136 2.56 -4.62 -0.25
CA SER A 136 1.34 -4.51 0.56
C SER A 136 0.10 -4.11 -0.27
N TYR A 137 0.26 -3.22 -1.26
CA TYR A 137 -0.86 -2.75 -2.09
C TYR A 137 -1.22 -3.76 -3.17
N ILE A 138 -0.24 -4.34 -3.86
CA ILE A 138 -0.50 -5.38 -4.87
C ILE A 138 -1.06 -6.64 -4.18
N GLY A 139 -0.58 -6.97 -2.99
CA GLY A 139 -1.15 -8.04 -2.17
C GLY A 139 -2.62 -7.76 -1.79
N ALA A 140 -2.95 -6.53 -1.40
CA ALA A 140 -4.32 -6.12 -1.12
C ALA A 140 -5.21 -6.21 -2.37
N MET A 141 -4.68 -5.86 -3.54
CA MET A 141 -5.36 -6.02 -4.84
C MET A 141 -5.59 -7.49 -5.17
N GLN A 142 -4.56 -8.33 -5.03
CA GLN A 142 -4.68 -9.78 -5.26
C GLN A 142 -5.76 -10.39 -4.38
N ARG A 143 -5.78 -10.06 -3.10
CA ARG A 143 -6.82 -10.51 -2.19
C ARG A 143 -8.23 -10.13 -2.70
N ALA A 144 -8.44 -8.89 -3.15
CA ALA A 144 -9.73 -8.46 -3.70
C ALA A 144 -10.08 -9.26 -4.97
N TYR A 145 -9.10 -9.53 -5.83
CA TYR A 145 -9.25 -10.36 -7.02
C TYR A 145 -9.65 -11.80 -6.67
N ASP A 146 -8.96 -12.43 -5.72
CA ASP A 146 -9.25 -13.80 -5.26
C ASP A 146 -10.66 -13.90 -4.64
N GLU A 147 -11.17 -12.82 -4.07
CA GLU A 147 -12.53 -12.69 -3.55
C GLU A 147 -13.56 -12.30 -4.61
N GLY A 148 -13.19 -12.31 -5.90
CA GLY A 148 -14.09 -12.16 -7.04
C GLY A 148 -14.22 -10.74 -7.62
N ALA A 149 -13.37 -9.79 -7.26
CA ALA A 149 -13.32 -8.49 -7.92
C ALA A 149 -12.78 -8.63 -9.36
N ASP A 150 -13.49 -8.12 -10.37
CA ASP A 150 -13.05 -8.18 -11.77
C ASP A 150 -11.97 -7.12 -12.04
N ILE A 151 -10.75 -7.40 -11.60
CA ILE A 151 -9.57 -6.55 -11.80
C ILE A 151 -8.78 -7.12 -12.98
N ARG A 152 -8.47 -6.30 -13.96
CA ARG A 152 -7.81 -6.73 -15.20
C ARG A 152 -6.47 -6.06 -15.46
N GLY A 153 -6.09 -5.06 -14.68
CA GLY A 153 -4.81 -4.39 -14.86
C GLY A 153 -4.41 -3.54 -13.69
N TYR A 154 -3.10 -3.37 -13.55
CA TYR A 154 -2.47 -2.50 -12.57
C TYR A 154 -1.32 -1.76 -13.22
N PHE A 155 -1.31 -0.44 -13.09
CA PHE A 155 -0.28 0.45 -13.60
C PHE A 155 0.37 1.19 -12.45
N LEU A 156 1.66 0.97 -12.29
CA LEU A 156 2.44 1.64 -11.27
C LEU A 156 2.69 3.10 -11.67
N TRP A 157 2.42 4.03 -10.77
CA TRP A 157 2.85 5.40 -10.89
C TRP A 157 4.16 5.60 -10.13
N THR A 158 5.34 5.78 -10.80
CA THR A 158 5.48 6.01 -12.25
C THR A 158 6.75 5.36 -12.78
N PHE A 159 6.90 5.31 -14.09
CA PHE A 159 8.06 4.70 -14.72
C PHE A 159 9.38 5.43 -14.42
N LEU A 160 9.38 6.76 -14.62
CA LEU A 160 10.55 7.62 -14.39
C LEU A 160 10.23 8.68 -13.33
N ASP A 161 11.21 9.09 -12.53
CA ASP A 161 11.10 10.35 -11.79
C ASP A 161 10.83 11.49 -12.78
N ASN A 162 9.83 12.32 -12.48
CA ASN A 162 9.35 13.36 -13.39
C ASN A 162 8.90 14.62 -12.63
N PHE A 163 8.26 15.54 -13.33
CA PHE A 163 7.63 16.72 -12.77
C PHE A 163 6.29 16.34 -12.13
N GLU A 164 6.23 16.36 -10.79
CA GLU A 164 5.06 15.97 -9.99
C GLU A 164 4.19 17.19 -9.68
N TRP A 165 3.50 17.69 -10.66
CA TRP A 165 2.51 18.78 -10.53
C TRP A 165 3.02 19.92 -9.62
N SER A 166 2.28 20.28 -8.57
CA SER A 166 2.64 21.32 -7.61
C SER A 166 3.90 21.04 -6.80
N GLU A 167 4.32 19.79 -6.71
CA GLU A 167 5.55 19.36 -6.01
C GLU A 167 6.81 19.57 -6.87
N GLY A 168 6.64 19.82 -8.15
CA GLY A 168 7.76 20.02 -9.08
C GLY A 168 8.64 18.76 -9.18
N TYR A 169 9.95 18.93 -9.07
CA TYR A 169 10.92 17.84 -9.12
C TYR A 169 11.34 17.33 -7.73
N ARG A 170 10.64 17.75 -6.68
CA ARG A 170 10.98 17.37 -5.30
C ARG A 170 10.62 15.91 -5.00
N GLU A 171 9.45 15.49 -5.43
CA GLU A 171 8.94 14.16 -5.18
C GLU A 171 9.40 13.14 -6.23
N ARG A 172 9.74 11.94 -5.78
CA ARG A 172 10.25 10.89 -6.64
C ARG A 172 9.36 9.65 -6.59
N PHE A 173 8.53 9.51 -7.60
CA PHE A 173 7.61 8.36 -7.74
C PHE A 173 8.14 7.27 -8.67
N GLY A 174 9.18 7.56 -9.46
CA GLY A 174 9.68 6.68 -10.50
C GLY A 174 10.27 5.37 -9.97
N MET A 175 10.14 4.32 -10.76
CA MET A 175 10.98 3.11 -10.63
C MET A 175 12.39 3.33 -11.18
N ILE A 176 12.57 4.37 -11.96
CA ILE A 176 13.87 4.79 -12.50
C ILE A 176 14.18 6.18 -11.94
N TYR A 177 15.29 6.27 -11.21
CA TYR A 177 15.85 7.53 -10.74
C TYR A 177 16.35 8.36 -11.92
N VAL A 178 15.98 9.64 -11.94
CA VAL A 178 16.49 10.60 -12.92
C VAL A 178 17.32 11.65 -12.19
N ASP A 179 18.59 11.74 -12.53
CA ASP A 179 19.38 12.92 -12.20
C ASP A 179 18.95 14.06 -13.13
N PHE A 180 18.17 14.97 -12.63
CA PHE A 180 17.58 16.04 -13.43
C PHE A 180 18.62 17.01 -14.04
N MET A 181 19.82 17.07 -13.46
CA MET A 181 20.89 17.94 -13.97
C MET A 181 21.63 17.29 -15.14
N THR A 182 21.98 16.02 -15.01
CA THR A 182 22.77 15.29 -16.00
C THR A 182 21.93 14.43 -16.94
N GLN A 183 20.66 14.25 -16.62
CA GLN A 183 19.73 13.36 -17.32
C GLN A 183 20.12 11.87 -17.26
N ARG A 184 21.01 11.49 -16.35
CA ARG A 184 21.35 10.09 -16.09
C ARG A 184 20.15 9.37 -15.49
N ARG A 185 19.90 8.13 -15.96
CA ARG A 185 18.86 7.23 -15.44
C ARG A 185 19.52 6.08 -14.70
N ILE A 186 18.97 5.76 -13.50
CA ILE A 186 19.42 4.63 -12.69
C ILE A 186 18.18 3.81 -12.33
N VAL A 187 18.16 2.55 -12.70
CA VAL A 187 17.08 1.62 -12.36
C VAL A 187 17.14 1.38 -10.85
N LYS A 188 16.02 1.59 -10.15
CA LYS A 188 15.91 1.40 -8.70
C LYS A 188 15.65 -0.07 -8.36
N ASP A 189 15.86 -0.45 -7.12
CA ASP A 189 15.65 -1.83 -6.68
C ASP A 189 14.18 -2.25 -6.82
N SER A 190 13.24 -1.33 -6.61
CA SER A 190 11.81 -1.57 -6.83
C SER A 190 11.46 -1.99 -8.26
N ALA A 191 12.19 -1.50 -9.26
CA ALA A 191 11.95 -1.89 -10.64
C ALA A 191 12.30 -3.35 -10.90
N PHE A 192 13.41 -3.85 -10.36
CA PHE A 192 13.78 -5.27 -10.44
C PHE A 192 12.80 -6.15 -9.69
N TRP A 193 12.41 -5.72 -8.48
CA TRP A 193 11.39 -6.43 -7.72
C TRP A 193 10.05 -6.50 -8.47
N TYR A 194 9.62 -5.39 -9.09
CA TYR A 194 8.36 -5.36 -9.85
C TYR A 194 8.44 -6.18 -11.14
N GLN A 195 9.61 -6.23 -11.77
CA GLN A 195 9.86 -7.15 -12.89
C GLN A 195 9.60 -8.60 -12.47
N ASP A 196 10.07 -8.99 -11.27
CA ASP A 196 9.84 -10.34 -10.74
C ASP A 196 8.37 -10.58 -10.40
N VAL A 197 7.65 -9.56 -9.87
CA VAL A 197 6.19 -9.65 -9.67
C VAL A 197 5.48 -9.96 -10.98
N ILE A 198 5.82 -9.24 -12.05
CA ILE A 198 5.23 -9.48 -13.37
C ILE A 198 5.62 -10.88 -13.89
N GLY A 199 6.89 -11.24 -13.82
CA GLY A 199 7.42 -12.50 -14.33
C GLY A 199 6.86 -13.74 -13.62
N THR A 200 6.52 -13.61 -12.34
CA THR A 200 5.96 -14.69 -11.51
C THR A 200 4.44 -14.61 -11.37
N ASN A 201 3.81 -13.61 -12.01
CA ASN A 201 2.39 -13.32 -11.82
C ASN A 201 2.01 -13.18 -10.33
N GLY A 202 2.79 -12.39 -9.59
CA GLY A 202 2.62 -12.15 -8.15
C GLY A 202 3.14 -13.26 -7.23
N GLY A 203 3.81 -14.29 -7.76
CA GLY A 203 4.31 -15.41 -6.95
C GLY A 203 5.36 -15.03 -5.90
N ASN A 204 6.04 -13.88 -6.07
CA ASN A 204 7.00 -13.33 -5.12
C ASN A 204 6.40 -12.34 -4.11
N LEU A 205 5.10 -12.07 -4.16
CA LEU A 205 4.43 -11.27 -3.13
C LEU A 205 4.50 -11.99 -1.77
N SER A 206 4.69 -11.22 -0.71
CA SER A 206 4.85 -11.78 0.64
C SER A 206 3.66 -12.63 1.07
N MET A 207 2.45 -12.26 0.68
CA MET A 207 1.24 -13.05 0.96
C MET A 207 1.19 -14.42 0.28
N ASN A 208 1.92 -14.61 -0.83
CA ASN A 208 1.99 -15.87 -1.58
C ASN A 208 3.19 -16.72 -1.18
N GLN A 209 4.08 -16.18 -0.37
CA GLN A 209 5.17 -16.96 0.20
C GLN A 209 4.61 -17.78 1.35
N THR A 210 4.61 -19.10 1.20
CA THR A 210 4.44 -19.99 2.35
C THR A 210 5.35 -19.51 3.46
N THR A 211 4.80 -19.37 4.66
CA THR A 211 5.50 -18.92 5.87
C THR A 211 6.93 -19.42 5.88
N LYS A 212 7.88 -18.55 5.52
CA LYS A 212 9.27 -18.83 5.72
C LYS A 212 9.51 -18.65 7.20
N GLU A 213 10.19 -19.60 7.80
CA GLU A 213 10.73 -19.41 9.12
C GLU A 213 11.50 -18.08 9.13
N ILE A 214 11.05 -17.14 9.93
CA ILE A 214 11.76 -15.86 10.06
C ILE A 214 12.96 -16.14 10.97
N LEU A 215 14.13 -16.19 10.38
CA LEU A 215 15.37 -16.24 11.12
C LEU A 215 15.76 -14.82 11.53
N PHE A 216 15.64 -14.51 12.81
CA PHE A 216 16.10 -13.27 13.36
C PHE A 216 17.54 -13.45 13.85
N LEU A 217 18.48 -12.79 13.18
CA LEU A 217 19.87 -12.71 13.62
C LEU A 217 20.07 -11.38 14.35
N ASP A 218 20.13 -11.41 15.67
CA ASP A 218 20.49 -10.25 16.46
C ASP A 218 21.88 -10.43 17.09
N PRO A 219 22.93 -9.95 16.44
CA PRO A 219 24.29 -10.05 16.95
C PRO A 219 24.54 -9.16 18.18
N VAL A 220 23.61 -8.26 18.52
CA VAL A 220 23.74 -7.28 19.61
C VAL A 220 23.07 -7.74 20.90
N CYS A 221 22.26 -8.76 20.84
CA CYS A 221 21.49 -9.29 21.98
C CYS A 221 22.32 -9.68 23.19
N THR A 222 23.62 -9.87 23.01
CA THR A 222 24.49 -10.50 23.98
C THR A 222 25.13 -9.56 24.99
N HIS A 223 25.28 -8.29 24.69
CA HIS A 223 26.04 -7.36 25.50
C HIS A 223 25.26 -6.10 25.85
N ASN A 224 23.99 -6.18 25.74
CA ASN A 224 23.18 -5.01 25.81
C ASN A 224 22.83 -4.68 27.24
N ILE A 225 23.31 -3.52 27.70
CA ILE A 225 22.88 -2.90 28.94
C ILE A 225 21.37 -2.67 29.02
N TRP A 226 20.66 -2.82 27.92
CA TRP A 226 19.20 -2.74 27.83
C TRP A 226 18.47 -4.02 28.24
N GLY A 227 19.21 -5.07 28.52
CA GLY A 227 18.72 -6.35 29.02
C GLY A 227 17.94 -7.16 27.99
N GLY A 228 18.24 -8.44 27.89
CA GLY A 228 17.54 -9.40 27.00
C GLY A 228 16.01 -9.42 27.16
N THR A 229 15.50 -8.92 28.29
CA THR A 229 14.07 -8.78 28.58
C THR A 229 13.37 -7.82 27.59
N ARG A 230 14.00 -6.72 27.25
CA ARG A 230 13.41 -5.71 26.37
C ARG A 230 13.36 -6.17 24.92
N LEU A 231 14.42 -6.80 24.45
CA LEU A 231 14.43 -7.44 23.13
C LEU A 231 13.44 -8.59 23.04
N ARG A 232 13.22 -9.32 24.13
CA ARG A 232 12.24 -10.36 24.25
C ARG A 232 10.81 -9.82 24.16
N GLU A 233 10.55 -8.68 24.79
CA GLU A 233 9.25 -7.98 24.71
C GLU A 233 9.01 -7.41 23.32
N ASP A 234 10.01 -6.75 22.75
CA ASP A 234 9.94 -6.20 21.39
C ASP A 234 9.79 -7.31 20.33
N PHE A 235 10.41 -8.46 20.54
CA PHE A 235 10.30 -9.60 19.67
C PHE A 235 8.95 -10.31 19.82
N HIS A 236 8.42 -10.44 21.01
CA HIS A 236 7.07 -10.96 21.25
C HIS A 236 6.02 -10.11 20.53
N TYR A 237 6.20 -8.81 20.50
CA TYR A 237 5.32 -7.89 19.80
C TYR A 237 5.35 -8.05 18.27
N LEU A 238 6.52 -8.38 17.72
CA LEU A 238 6.69 -8.64 16.29
C LEU A 238 6.14 -10.01 15.85
N VAL A 239 6.04 -10.96 16.79
CA VAL A 239 5.67 -12.35 16.53
C VAL A 239 4.21 -12.65 16.86
N GLU A 240 3.57 -11.88 17.71
CA GLU A 240 2.14 -12.03 18.05
C GLU A 240 1.17 -11.56 16.95
N GLY A 241 1.67 -11.03 15.85
CA GLY A 241 0.87 -10.78 14.66
C GLY A 241 0.57 -12.09 13.92
N ASP A 242 -0.71 -12.40 13.82
CA ASP A 242 -1.35 -13.51 13.13
C ASP A 242 -0.49 -14.34 12.16
N ASP A 243 -0.44 -15.64 12.34
CA ASP A 243 0.05 -16.67 11.41
C ASP A 243 1.55 -16.67 11.06
N LEU A 244 2.40 -16.11 11.89
CA LEU A 244 3.82 -16.40 11.80
C LEU A 244 4.05 -17.80 12.40
N GLY A 245 4.41 -18.75 11.55
CA GLY A 245 4.84 -20.07 11.97
C GLY A 245 5.96 -20.02 13.03
N GLU A 246 6.54 -21.12 13.37
CA GLU A 246 7.58 -21.20 14.40
C GLU A 246 8.68 -20.14 14.18
N CYS A 247 8.82 -19.20 15.09
CA CYS A 247 9.87 -18.18 15.05
C CYS A 247 11.16 -18.70 15.66
N TRP A 248 12.24 -18.48 14.97
CA TRP A 248 13.57 -18.89 15.38
C TRP A 248 14.44 -17.64 15.58
N GLY A 249 15.02 -17.49 16.72
CA GLY A 249 15.98 -16.42 16.98
C GLY A 249 17.33 -17.02 17.36
N ILE A 250 18.42 -16.47 16.87
CA ILE A 250 19.76 -16.81 17.27
C ILE A 250 20.33 -15.63 18.02
N SER A 251 20.65 -15.85 19.28
CA SER A 251 21.43 -14.93 20.10
C SER A 251 22.80 -15.55 20.35
N ALA A 252 23.87 -14.82 20.09
CA ALA A 252 25.20 -15.21 20.47
C ALA A 252 25.37 -14.98 21.99
N HIS A 253 24.82 -15.85 22.81
CA HIS A 253 24.88 -15.73 24.26
C HIS A 253 26.34 -15.86 24.77
N PRO A 254 26.73 -15.13 25.85
CA PRO A 254 28.08 -15.16 26.39
C PRO A 254 28.56 -16.55 26.85
N ASN A 255 27.65 -17.50 26.98
CA ASN A 255 27.99 -18.89 27.34
C ASN A 255 28.52 -19.74 26.17
N GLY A 256 28.54 -19.19 24.94
CA GLY A 256 29.22 -19.80 23.80
C GLY A 256 28.64 -21.11 23.28
N ASP A 257 27.48 -21.54 23.76
CA ASP A 257 26.87 -22.81 23.32
C ASP A 257 25.97 -22.66 22.08
N GLY A 258 25.78 -21.41 21.58
CA GLY A 258 25.00 -21.13 20.40
C GLY A 258 23.53 -21.53 20.50
N THR A 259 22.99 -21.67 21.70
CA THR A 259 21.60 -22.02 21.94
C THR A 259 20.78 -20.81 22.40
N LEU A 260 19.58 -20.72 21.89
CA LEU A 260 18.59 -19.70 22.25
C LEU A 260 17.80 -20.11 23.48
N ARG A 261 18.40 -19.99 24.67
CA ARG A 261 17.72 -20.42 25.88
C ARG A 261 16.83 -19.36 26.52
N ASP A 262 17.18 -18.11 26.36
CA ASP A 262 16.58 -17.03 27.15
C ASP A 262 15.60 -16.14 26.41
N CYS A 263 15.37 -16.39 25.12
CA CYS A 263 14.50 -15.55 24.28
C CYS A 263 13.07 -16.09 24.13
N GLY A 264 12.76 -17.22 24.74
CA GLY A 264 11.41 -17.85 24.57
C GLY A 264 11.21 -18.58 23.25
N PHE A 265 12.25 -18.67 22.43
CA PHE A 265 12.24 -19.37 21.16
C PHE A 265 12.71 -20.81 21.33
N ARG A 266 12.32 -21.66 20.37
CA ARG A 266 12.80 -23.01 20.29
C ARG A 266 14.32 -23.01 20.11
N GLY A 267 15.04 -23.68 21.00
CA GLY A 267 16.50 -23.70 20.96
C GLY A 267 17.03 -24.37 19.71
N MET A 268 17.89 -23.69 18.97
CA MET A 268 18.59 -24.19 17.78
C MET A 268 20.07 -23.95 17.91
N LYS A 269 20.87 -24.90 17.47
CA LYS A 269 22.33 -24.73 17.46
C LYS A 269 22.76 -23.97 16.21
N LEU A 270 23.76 -23.12 16.36
CA LEU A 270 24.32 -22.36 15.22
C LEU A 270 24.83 -23.28 14.10
N SER A 271 25.20 -24.56 14.45
CA SER A 271 25.64 -25.56 13.51
C SER A 271 24.52 -26.21 12.68
N GLU A 272 23.28 -25.87 12.98
CA GLU A 272 22.08 -26.38 12.28
C GLU A 272 21.56 -25.40 11.24
N LEU A 273 22.26 -24.26 11.09
CA LEU A 273 22.07 -23.23 10.07
C LEU A 273 23.03 -23.42 8.91
#